data_95a6308870fcd181a0f52b9f2a16af13
#
_entry.id   95a6308870fcd181a0f52b9f2a16af13
#
_cell.length_a   1.000
_cell.length_b   1.000
_cell.length_c   1.000
_cell.angle_alpha   90.00
_cell.angle_beta   90.00
_cell.angle_gamma   90.00
#
_symmetry.space_group_name_H-M   'P 1'
#
loop_
_entity.id
_entity.type
_entity.pdbx_description
1 polymer ?
#
loop_
_entity_poly.entity_id
_entity_poly.type
_entity_poly.pdbx_seq_one_letter_code
_entity_poly.pdbx_strand_id
1 'polypeptide(L)'
;DGGVMDIGVPAMQLDQAEPGSAFGTDGPLDMTMSRSRPNAADFLNEAREEEVADVLWRYGEERQSRRVARAIVAARPLSTTGELAQVVRKALGYRAGAPKDPATRSFQAIRIHVNAELEELQQGLAGAERVLGAGGRLAVVSFHSLEDRIVKQDLREAAGATARACRHLPEA
;
A
#
# COMPACT_ATOMS: atom_id res chain seq x y z
N ASP A 1 -13.06 15.87 -23.86
CA ASP A 1 -13.06 15.80 -22.39
C ASP A 1 -11.95 14.88 -21.94
N GLY A 2 -11.37 15.16 -20.77
CA GLY A 2 -10.31 14.34 -20.19
C GLY A 2 -10.17 14.57 -18.69
N GLY A 3 -9.64 13.58 -17.99
CA GLY A 3 -9.31 13.64 -16.58
C GLY A 3 -7.88 13.25 -16.31
N VAL A 4 -7.27 13.82 -15.29
CA VAL A 4 -5.97 13.39 -14.76
C VAL A 4 -6.17 13.02 -13.30
N MET A 5 -5.71 11.83 -12.96
CA MET A 5 -5.70 11.34 -11.58
C MET A 5 -4.24 11.16 -11.16
N ASP A 6 -3.80 11.97 -10.21
CA ASP A 6 -2.51 11.80 -9.54
C ASP A 6 -2.74 11.09 -8.21
N ILE A 7 -2.19 9.87 -8.11
CA ILE A 7 -2.38 8.99 -6.94
C ILE A 7 -1.29 9.27 -5.88
N GLY A 8 -0.30 10.09 -6.23
CA GLY A 8 0.80 10.42 -5.33
C GLY A 8 0.32 11.09 -4.06
N VAL A 9 0.80 10.59 -2.92
CA VAL A 9 0.69 11.35 -1.67
C VAL A 9 1.55 12.60 -1.85
N PRO A 10 0.99 13.82 -1.72
CA PRO A 10 1.78 15.03 -1.84
C PRO A 10 2.99 14.96 -0.90
N ALA A 11 4.18 15.29 -1.41
CA ALA A 11 5.39 15.34 -0.61
C ALA A 11 5.21 16.22 0.65
N MET A 12 4.35 17.24 0.57
CA MET A 12 3.95 18.07 1.70
C MET A 12 3.26 17.31 2.83
N GLN A 13 2.53 16.22 2.54
CA GLN A 13 1.93 15.39 3.58
C GLN A 13 2.96 14.44 4.21
N LEU A 14 4.02 14.10 3.47
CA LEU A 14 5.17 13.35 4.01
C LEU A 14 6.12 14.24 4.80
N ASP A 15 6.27 15.52 4.40
CA ASP A 15 7.16 16.49 5.05
C ASP A 15 6.49 17.27 6.21
N GLN A 16 5.15 17.42 6.18
CA GLN A 16 4.35 18.05 7.26
C GLN A 16 3.70 17.04 8.20
N ALA A 17 3.86 15.75 7.90
CA ALA A 17 3.41 14.73 8.78
C ALA A 17 4.13 14.88 10.13
N GLU A 18 3.36 14.88 11.21
CA GLU A 18 3.91 14.88 12.55
C GLU A 18 5.03 13.85 12.70
N PRO A 19 6.02 14.11 13.58
CA PRO A 19 7.08 13.15 13.83
C PRO A 19 6.47 11.76 14.06
N GLY A 20 6.76 10.80 13.18
CA GLY A 20 6.18 9.45 13.27
C GLY A 20 5.50 8.94 12.01
N SER A 21 5.18 9.78 11.04
CA SER A 21 4.69 9.34 9.73
C SER A 21 5.83 9.19 8.70
N ALA A 22 6.96 9.86 8.91
CA ALA A 22 8.14 9.75 8.07
C ALA A 22 9.08 8.66 8.60
N PHE A 23 9.55 7.82 7.70
CA PHE A 23 10.46 6.70 7.97
C PHE A 23 11.80 7.09 8.63
N GLY A 24 12.19 8.37 8.58
CA GLY A 24 13.47 8.87 9.08
C GLY A 24 13.45 9.45 10.49
N THR A 25 12.29 9.71 11.07
CA THR A 25 12.16 10.35 12.39
C THR A 25 11.36 9.43 13.32
N ASP A 26 11.88 9.14 14.51
CA ASP A 26 11.12 8.36 15.49
C ASP A 26 9.94 9.17 16.03
N GLY A 27 8.78 8.56 16.03
CA GLY A 27 7.54 9.19 16.45
C GLY A 27 6.42 8.17 16.68
N PRO A 28 5.21 8.63 17.01
CA PRO A 28 4.06 7.74 17.23
C PRO A 28 3.82 6.82 16.01
N LEU A 29 3.49 5.58 16.25
CA LEU A 29 3.17 4.59 15.21
C LEU A 29 1.71 4.75 14.76
N ASP A 30 1.40 5.87 14.12
CA ASP A 30 0.05 6.21 13.67
C ASP A 30 -0.17 5.84 12.19
N MET A 31 0.52 6.46 11.27
CA MET A 31 0.45 6.28 9.81
C MET A 31 -0.94 6.57 9.19
N THR A 32 -1.94 7.04 9.94
CA THR A 32 -3.27 7.31 9.41
C THR A 32 -3.35 8.68 8.75
N MET A 33 -4.11 8.76 7.66
CA MET A 33 -4.51 10.03 7.03
C MET A 33 -5.89 10.52 7.51
N SER A 34 -6.61 9.69 8.25
CA SER A 34 -7.96 9.96 8.77
C SER A 34 -8.09 9.53 10.21
N ARG A 35 -8.71 10.38 11.04
CA ARG A 35 -8.97 10.07 12.46
C ARG A 35 -10.04 9.01 12.70
N SER A 36 -10.69 8.51 11.67
CA SER A 36 -11.82 7.57 11.76
C SER A 36 -11.44 6.10 11.59
N ARG A 37 -10.17 5.78 11.38
CA ARG A 37 -9.69 4.41 11.16
C ARG A 37 -8.70 4.00 12.25
N PRO A 38 -8.57 2.68 12.54
CA PRO A 38 -7.51 2.17 13.40
C PRO A 38 -6.14 2.61 12.88
N ASN A 39 -5.27 3.05 13.77
CA ASN A 39 -3.92 3.44 13.40
C ASN A 39 -2.99 2.23 13.26
N ALA A 40 -1.74 2.45 12.83
CA ALA A 40 -0.79 1.38 12.65
C ALA A 40 -0.44 0.65 13.94
N ALA A 41 -0.38 1.37 15.08
CA ALA A 41 -0.13 0.74 16.38
C ALA A 41 -1.28 -0.17 16.79
N ASP A 42 -2.54 0.26 16.61
CA ASP A 42 -3.71 -0.57 16.90
C ASP A 42 -3.67 -1.85 16.07
N PHE A 43 -3.52 -1.71 14.75
CA PHE A 43 -3.41 -2.86 13.86
C PHE A 43 -2.29 -3.82 14.26
N LEU A 44 -1.08 -3.32 14.45
CA LEU A 44 0.08 -4.17 14.74
C LEU A 44 0.03 -4.81 16.13
N ASN A 45 -0.62 -4.18 17.10
CA ASN A 45 -0.73 -4.72 18.46
C ASN A 45 -1.88 -5.71 18.63
N GLU A 46 -2.95 -5.61 17.83
CA GLU A 46 -4.17 -6.41 17.98
C GLU A 46 -4.31 -7.52 16.92
N ALA A 47 -3.86 -7.29 15.67
CA ALA A 47 -4.03 -8.24 14.58
C ALA A 47 -3.32 -9.58 14.83
N ARG A 48 -3.85 -10.66 14.27
CA ARG A 48 -3.19 -11.98 14.32
C ARG A 48 -1.93 -12.00 13.46
N GLU A 49 -1.00 -12.91 13.79
CA GLU A 49 0.27 -13.06 13.04
C GLU A 49 0.02 -13.25 11.54
N GLU A 50 -0.98 -14.05 11.18
CA GLU A 50 -1.33 -14.34 9.80
C GLU A 50 -1.83 -13.09 9.05
N GLU A 51 -2.58 -12.24 9.72
CA GLU A 51 -3.09 -10.98 9.14
C GLU A 51 -1.96 -9.99 8.89
N VAL A 52 -1.06 -9.85 9.85
CA VAL A 52 0.15 -9.03 9.67
C VAL A 52 1.01 -9.57 8.53
N ALA A 53 1.21 -10.89 8.45
CA ALA A 53 1.98 -11.50 7.38
C ALA A 53 1.34 -11.31 6.00
N ASP A 54 0.01 -11.38 5.91
CA ASP A 54 -0.74 -11.18 4.67
C ASP A 54 -0.62 -9.73 4.18
N VAL A 55 -0.76 -8.75 5.07
CA VAL A 55 -0.57 -7.33 4.77
C VAL A 55 0.84 -7.07 4.24
N LEU A 56 1.87 -7.57 4.93
CA LEU A 56 3.26 -7.41 4.51
C LEU A 56 3.55 -8.06 3.15
N TRP A 57 2.93 -9.20 2.88
CA TRP A 57 3.05 -9.89 1.60
C TRP A 57 2.33 -9.16 0.47
N ARG A 58 1.05 -8.84 0.65
CA ARG A 58 0.21 -8.25 -0.40
C ARG A 58 0.62 -6.83 -0.76
N TYR A 59 0.88 -6.00 0.23
CA TYR A 59 1.12 -4.57 0.04
C TYR A 59 2.59 -4.18 0.06
N GLY A 60 3.45 -4.98 0.71
CA GLY A 60 4.89 -4.75 0.77
C GLY A 60 5.72 -5.62 -0.17
N GLU A 61 5.09 -6.62 -0.81
CA GLU A 61 5.81 -7.65 -1.57
C GLU A 61 6.98 -8.26 -0.77
N GLU A 62 6.82 -8.36 0.57
CA GLU A 62 7.86 -8.84 1.47
C GLU A 62 7.89 -10.38 1.47
N ARG A 63 8.91 -10.94 0.86
CA ARG A 63 9.05 -12.41 0.73
C ARG A 63 9.20 -13.13 2.07
N GLN A 64 9.73 -12.46 3.08
CA GLN A 64 9.89 -12.99 4.44
C GLN A 64 8.77 -12.51 5.38
N SER A 65 7.58 -12.18 4.85
CA SER A 65 6.47 -11.59 5.58
C SER A 65 6.10 -12.36 6.87
N ARG A 66 6.07 -13.69 6.84
CA ARG A 66 5.81 -14.52 8.02
C ARG A 66 6.88 -14.37 9.11
N ARG A 67 8.14 -14.25 8.72
CA ARG A 67 9.24 -14.04 9.66
C ARG A 67 9.16 -12.67 10.32
N VAL A 68 8.84 -11.64 9.53
CA VAL A 68 8.66 -10.28 10.01
C VAL A 68 7.44 -10.20 10.92
N ALA A 69 6.29 -10.75 10.52
CA ALA A 69 5.07 -10.78 11.31
C ALA A 69 5.28 -11.43 12.69
N ARG A 70 5.94 -12.60 12.72
CA ARG A 70 6.30 -13.27 13.97
C ARG A 70 7.17 -12.38 14.87
N ALA A 71 8.15 -11.68 14.30
CA ALA A 71 9.00 -10.77 15.06
C ALA A 71 8.22 -9.58 15.62
N ILE A 72 7.28 -9.02 14.85
CA ILE A 72 6.38 -7.94 15.27
C ILE A 72 5.52 -8.41 16.45
N VAL A 73 4.85 -9.55 16.30
CA VAL A 73 3.98 -10.11 17.35
C VAL A 73 4.77 -10.39 18.64
N ALA A 74 5.99 -10.93 18.52
CA ALA A 74 6.86 -11.20 19.67
C ALA A 74 7.39 -9.93 20.37
N ALA A 75 7.38 -8.79 19.68
CA ALA A 75 7.90 -7.52 20.19
C ALA A 75 6.81 -6.58 20.76
N ARG A 76 5.55 -7.02 20.75
CA ARG A 76 4.43 -6.23 21.28
C ARG A 76 4.58 -5.89 22.76
N PRO A 77 4.12 -4.72 23.20
CA PRO A 77 3.47 -3.67 22.43
C PRO A 77 4.47 -2.77 21.67
N LEU A 78 4.08 -2.33 20.47
CA LEU A 78 4.82 -1.37 19.67
C LEU A 78 4.10 -0.01 19.71
N SER A 79 4.84 1.05 19.96
CA SER A 79 4.30 2.40 20.13
C SER A 79 4.93 3.43 19.17
N THR A 80 6.17 3.16 18.71
CA THR A 80 6.88 4.10 17.85
C THR A 80 7.34 3.49 16.53
N THR A 81 7.56 4.36 15.55
CA THR A 81 8.11 3.97 14.24
C THR A 81 9.52 3.40 14.36
N GLY A 82 10.32 3.91 15.30
CA GLY A 82 11.68 3.42 15.56
C GLY A 82 11.68 1.99 16.07
N GLU A 83 10.77 1.64 17.01
CA GLU A 83 10.60 0.26 17.50
C GLU A 83 10.26 -0.70 16.37
N LEU A 84 9.26 -0.35 15.54
CA LEU A 84 8.89 -1.15 14.37
C LEU A 84 10.07 -1.34 13.42
N ALA A 85 10.78 -0.25 13.09
CA ALA A 85 11.93 -0.31 12.20
C ALA A 85 13.03 -1.26 12.73
N GLN A 86 13.33 -1.18 14.03
CA GLN A 86 14.33 -2.05 14.67
C GLN A 86 13.92 -3.52 14.62
N VAL A 87 12.66 -3.83 14.91
CA VAL A 87 12.11 -5.20 14.84
C VAL A 87 12.25 -5.77 13.43
N VAL A 88 11.82 -5.01 12.41
CA VAL A 88 11.88 -5.44 11.01
C VAL A 88 13.34 -5.63 10.56
N ARG A 89 14.21 -4.67 10.83
CA ARG A 89 15.64 -4.73 10.49
C ARG A 89 16.32 -5.95 11.13
N LYS A 90 16.05 -6.20 12.40
CA LYS A 90 16.56 -7.39 13.11
C LYS A 90 16.03 -8.69 12.49
N ALA A 91 14.74 -8.74 12.18
CA ALA A 91 14.13 -9.92 11.56
C ALA A 91 14.71 -10.22 10.18
N LEU A 92 15.05 -9.21 9.40
CA LEU A 92 15.58 -9.38 8.03
C LEU A 92 17.12 -9.41 7.96
N GLY A 93 17.80 -9.25 9.08
CA GLY A 93 19.27 -9.29 9.12
C GLY A 93 19.92 -8.05 8.47
N TYR A 94 19.30 -6.88 8.61
CA TYR A 94 19.81 -5.63 8.04
C TYR A 94 21.19 -5.26 8.63
N ARG A 95 22.08 -4.83 7.73
CA ARG A 95 23.37 -4.25 8.10
C ARG A 95 23.36 -2.75 7.79
N ALA A 96 23.81 -1.93 8.75
CA ALA A 96 23.93 -0.49 8.55
C ALA A 96 24.78 -0.18 7.32
N GLY A 97 24.32 0.74 6.48
CA GLY A 97 24.99 1.11 5.22
C GLY A 97 24.52 0.31 4.00
N ALA A 98 23.60 -0.65 4.14
CA ALA A 98 22.99 -1.29 2.96
C ALA A 98 22.17 -0.25 2.15
N PRO A 99 22.17 -0.35 0.80
CA PRO A 99 21.61 0.68 -0.08
C PRO A 99 20.09 0.84 0.03
N LYS A 100 19.39 -0.14 0.61
CA LYS A 100 17.95 -0.09 0.85
C LYS A 100 17.64 -0.60 2.25
N ASP A 101 16.90 0.20 3.00
CA ASP A 101 16.39 -0.23 4.29
C ASP A 101 15.22 -1.21 4.08
N PRO A 102 15.31 -2.45 4.60
CA PRO A 102 14.26 -3.44 4.41
C PRO A 102 12.95 -3.04 5.11
N ALA A 103 13.00 -2.19 6.13
CA ALA A 103 11.81 -1.72 6.82
C ALA A 103 10.90 -0.87 5.91
N THR A 104 11.43 -0.23 4.85
CA THR A 104 10.65 0.60 3.91
C THR A 104 9.42 -0.14 3.37
N ARG A 105 9.58 -1.40 2.96
CA ARG A 105 8.46 -2.20 2.43
C ARG A 105 7.39 -2.48 3.48
N SER A 106 7.82 -2.77 4.71
CA SER A 106 6.89 -3.03 5.81
C SER A 106 6.09 -1.78 6.17
N PHE A 107 6.74 -0.62 6.24
CA PHE A 107 6.06 0.65 6.48
C PHE A 107 5.07 0.99 5.38
N GLN A 108 5.48 0.82 4.11
CA GLN A 108 4.59 1.03 2.97
C GLN A 108 3.36 0.09 3.03
N ALA A 109 3.57 -1.19 3.34
CA ALA A 109 2.49 -2.16 3.44
C ALA A 109 1.47 -1.79 4.52
N ILE A 110 1.94 -1.42 5.70
CA ILE A 110 1.11 -1.05 6.82
C ILE A 110 0.34 0.25 6.51
N ARG A 111 1.01 1.26 5.95
CA ARG A 111 0.38 2.52 5.54
C ARG A 111 -0.76 2.29 4.54
N ILE A 112 -0.51 1.52 3.49
CA ILE A 112 -1.51 1.16 2.48
C ILE A 112 -2.72 0.49 3.14
N HIS A 113 -2.47 -0.42 4.08
CA HIS A 113 -3.52 -1.16 4.78
C HIS A 113 -4.38 -0.25 5.67
N VAL A 114 -3.77 0.53 6.56
CA VAL A 114 -4.51 1.36 7.52
C VAL A 114 -5.29 2.50 6.84
N ASN A 115 -4.82 2.98 5.70
CA ASN A 115 -5.48 4.01 4.92
C ASN A 115 -6.44 3.46 3.85
N ALA A 116 -6.46 2.15 3.60
CA ALA A 116 -7.22 1.51 2.51
C ALA A 116 -6.95 2.17 1.14
N GLU A 117 -5.70 2.55 0.89
CA GLU A 117 -5.30 3.35 -0.29
C GLU A 117 -5.71 2.69 -1.61
N LEU A 118 -5.64 1.36 -1.68
CA LEU A 118 -5.95 0.63 -2.92
C LEU A 118 -7.45 0.52 -3.18
N GLU A 119 -8.27 0.44 -2.14
CA GLU A 119 -9.74 0.48 -2.24
C GLU A 119 -10.21 1.86 -2.69
N GLU A 120 -9.61 2.92 -2.16
CA GLU A 120 -9.91 4.29 -2.57
C GLU A 120 -9.50 4.54 -4.02
N LEU A 121 -8.35 4.00 -4.46
CA LEU A 121 -7.93 4.05 -5.86
C LEU A 121 -8.96 3.38 -6.79
N GLN A 122 -9.42 2.16 -6.47
CA GLN A 122 -10.41 1.45 -7.27
C GLN A 122 -11.73 2.23 -7.35
N GLN A 123 -12.19 2.80 -6.25
CA GLN A 123 -13.39 3.64 -6.25
C GLN A 123 -13.19 4.91 -7.09
N GLY A 124 -12.02 5.51 -7.04
CA GLY A 124 -11.65 6.66 -7.86
C GLY A 124 -11.66 6.35 -9.35
N LEU A 125 -11.08 5.21 -9.77
CA LEU A 125 -11.09 4.74 -11.16
C LEU A 125 -12.52 4.51 -11.65
N ALA A 126 -13.34 3.80 -10.90
CA ALA A 126 -14.74 3.58 -11.23
C ALA A 126 -15.57 4.89 -11.26
N GLY A 127 -15.19 5.88 -10.44
CA GLY A 127 -15.77 7.23 -10.48
C GLY A 127 -15.38 7.99 -11.75
N ALA A 128 -14.11 7.92 -12.13
CA ALA A 128 -13.59 8.57 -13.33
C ALA A 128 -14.24 8.00 -14.60
N GLU A 129 -14.41 6.69 -14.70
CA GLU A 129 -15.09 6.04 -15.82
C GLU A 129 -16.52 6.56 -16.01
N ARG A 130 -17.25 6.77 -14.92
CA ARG A 130 -18.64 7.28 -14.97
C ARG A 130 -18.74 8.74 -15.40
N VAL A 131 -17.72 9.53 -15.14
CA VAL A 131 -17.72 10.98 -15.45
C VAL A 131 -17.22 11.26 -16.87
N LEU A 132 -16.38 10.37 -17.41
CA LEU A 132 -15.85 10.53 -18.77
C LEU A 132 -16.94 10.25 -19.80
N GLY A 133 -17.12 11.21 -20.74
CA GLY A 133 -17.97 11.02 -21.91
C GLY A 133 -17.31 10.12 -22.95
N ALA A 134 -18.10 9.71 -23.96
CA ALA A 134 -17.58 8.93 -25.09
C ALA A 134 -16.42 9.66 -25.78
N GLY A 135 -15.29 8.96 -25.95
CA GLY A 135 -14.05 9.54 -26.49
C GLY A 135 -13.22 10.32 -25.48
N GLY A 136 -13.65 10.41 -24.22
CA GLY A 136 -12.87 10.99 -23.13
C GLY A 136 -11.59 10.22 -22.84
N ARG A 137 -10.60 10.88 -22.27
CA ARG A 137 -9.29 10.30 -21.93
C ARG A 137 -9.02 10.43 -20.45
N LEU A 138 -8.55 9.36 -19.82
CA LEU A 138 -8.06 9.35 -18.45
C LEU A 138 -6.53 9.14 -18.44
N ALA A 139 -5.81 10.01 -17.77
CA ALA A 139 -4.40 9.82 -17.45
C ALA A 139 -4.28 9.58 -15.95
N VAL A 140 -3.57 8.52 -15.56
CA VAL A 140 -3.32 8.18 -14.17
C VAL A 140 -1.83 8.16 -13.91
N VAL A 141 -1.39 8.89 -12.88
CA VAL A 141 0.00 8.91 -12.42
C VAL A 141 0.09 8.07 -11.16
N SER A 142 0.89 7.01 -11.20
CA SER A 142 1.14 6.11 -10.08
C SER A 142 2.62 6.11 -9.70
N PHE A 143 2.92 5.91 -8.41
CA PHE A 143 4.27 6.01 -7.86
C PHE A 143 4.85 4.67 -7.41
N HIS A 144 4.04 3.63 -7.32
CA HIS A 144 4.54 2.29 -6.99
C HIS A 144 3.83 1.16 -7.75
N SER A 145 4.48 -0.01 -7.75
CA SER A 145 4.12 -1.17 -8.57
C SER A 145 2.71 -1.72 -8.34
N LEU A 146 2.18 -1.61 -7.12
CA LEU A 146 0.84 -2.11 -6.81
C LEU A 146 -0.24 -1.21 -7.41
N GLU A 147 -0.11 0.11 -7.27
CA GLU A 147 -1.00 1.08 -7.90
C GLU A 147 -1.00 0.91 -9.43
N ASP A 148 0.19 0.88 -10.03
CA ASP A 148 0.35 0.68 -11.48
C ASP A 148 -0.33 -0.62 -11.95
N ARG A 149 -0.22 -1.69 -11.18
CA ARG A 149 -0.87 -2.98 -11.47
C ARG A 149 -2.38 -2.88 -11.45
N ILE A 150 -2.95 -2.22 -10.42
CA ILE A 150 -4.39 -2.03 -10.28
C ILE A 150 -4.92 -1.19 -11.44
N VAL A 151 -4.30 -0.04 -11.71
CA VAL A 151 -4.70 0.84 -12.82
C VAL A 151 -4.66 0.09 -14.16
N LYS A 152 -3.59 -0.64 -14.44
CA LYS A 152 -3.48 -1.44 -15.69
C LYS A 152 -4.50 -2.55 -15.78
N GLN A 153 -4.83 -3.19 -14.67
CA GLN A 153 -5.85 -4.23 -14.64
C GLN A 153 -7.22 -3.64 -14.88
N ASP A 154 -7.58 -2.59 -14.17
CA ASP A 154 -8.86 -1.88 -14.31
C ASP A 154 -9.08 -1.39 -15.75
N LEU A 155 -8.09 -0.70 -16.33
CA LEU A 155 -8.15 -0.23 -17.71
C LEU A 155 -8.26 -1.37 -18.75
N ARG A 156 -7.63 -2.52 -18.49
CA ARG A 156 -7.78 -3.70 -19.36
C ARG A 156 -9.15 -4.34 -19.25
N GLU A 157 -9.71 -4.41 -18.06
CA GLU A 157 -11.06 -4.92 -17.82
C GLU A 157 -12.10 -4.04 -18.50
N ALA A 158 -11.98 -2.72 -18.30
CA ALA A 158 -12.85 -1.75 -18.97
C ALA A 158 -12.75 -1.79 -20.50
N ALA A 159 -11.56 -2.08 -21.06
CA ALA A 159 -11.35 -2.26 -22.49
C ALA A 159 -11.81 -3.64 -23.03
N GLY A 160 -12.36 -4.51 -22.19
CA GLY A 160 -12.75 -5.89 -22.58
C GLY A 160 -11.55 -6.82 -22.91
N ALA A 161 -10.31 -6.37 -22.67
CA ALA A 161 -9.11 -7.12 -23.02
C ALA A 161 -8.82 -8.33 -22.09
N THR A 162 -9.54 -8.45 -20.98
CA THR A 162 -9.47 -9.58 -20.05
C THR A 162 -10.44 -10.71 -20.38
N ALA A 163 -11.42 -10.49 -21.26
CA ALA A 163 -12.21 -11.56 -21.81
C ALA A 163 -11.27 -12.47 -22.60
N ARG A 164 -10.83 -13.57 -21.99
CA ARG A 164 -10.23 -14.68 -22.73
C ARG A 164 -11.26 -15.09 -23.77
N ALA A 165 -10.98 -14.78 -25.03
CA ALA A 165 -11.70 -15.37 -26.13
C ALA A 165 -11.67 -16.89 -25.89
N CYS A 166 -12.82 -17.46 -25.53
CA CYS A 166 -12.95 -18.89 -25.43
C CYS A 166 -12.67 -19.42 -26.83
N ARG A 167 -11.54 -20.11 -27.04
CA ARG A 167 -11.08 -20.66 -28.32
C ARG A 167 -12.07 -21.61 -29.00
N HIS A 168 -13.25 -21.79 -28.41
CA HIS A 168 -14.26 -22.77 -28.81
C HIS A 168 -15.67 -22.20 -29.02
N LEU A 169 -15.84 -20.86 -29.05
CA LEU A 169 -17.11 -20.31 -29.52
C LEU A 169 -16.95 -19.95 -31.00
N PRO A 170 -17.77 -20.55 -31.90
CA PRO A 170 -17.79 -20.11 -33.29
C PRO A 170 -18.27 -18.67 -33.35
N GLU A 171 -17.57 -17.87 -34.18
CA GLU A 171 -18.01 -16.52 -34.51
C GLU A 171 -19.41 -16.59 -35.08
N ALA A 172 -20.34 -15.79 -34.50
CA ALA A 172 -21.70 -15.64 -35.00
C ALA A 172 -21.77 -14.60 -36.11
#